data_0f89e554ddd3c018811902f2c1a75e17
#
_entry.id   0f89e554ddd3c018811902f2c1a75e17
#
_cell.length_a   1.000
_cell.length_b   1.000
_cell.length_c   1.000
_cell.angle_alpha   90.00
_cell.angle_beta   90.00
_cell.angle_gamma   90.00
#
_symmetry.space_group_name_H-M   'P 1'
#
loop_
_entity.id
_entity.type
_entity.pdbx_description
1 polymer ?
#
loop_
_entity_poly.entity_id
_entity_poly.type
_entity_poly.pdbx_seq_one_letter_code
_entity_poly.pdbx_strand_id
1 'polypeptide(L)'
;VMSQAQTIHWLTFIDTRDDRVGEVDVLGRKVLYGRYVNLINAALASKGYTAKIYDYFDTRLSPENCKAAIQNLRCQPNDIIMFYYIGHGGRALNDNSTVYPQMCMGQSYDEKMIPLTWVYNQLKAKGARLNVVIGMCCNSETRGMTSKMAPSFGPNEGNTYMANEEAARIQELCLNYKGNILVTSASPKQTSGCCESELGLFDT
;
A
#
# COMPACT_ATOMS: atom_id res chain seq x y z
N VAL A 1 24.49 25.45 -8.96
CA VAL A 1 23.95 24.54 -7.94
C VAL A 1 23.34 23.35 -8.69
N MET A 2 23.99 22.18 -8.68
CA MET A 2 23.40 20.96 -9.24
C MET A 2 22.12 20.64 -8.43
N SER A 3 20.98 20.61 -9.10
CA SER A 3 19.76 20.14 -8.49
C SER A 3 19.98 18.69 -8.05
N GLN A 4 19.88 18.42 -6.77
CA GLN A 4 19.99 17.08 -6.24
C GLN A 4 18.84 16.25 -6.84
N ALA A 5 19.17 15.12 -7.46
CA ALA A 5 18.17 14.25 -8.08
C ALA A 5 17.13 13.84 -7.04
N GLN A 6 15.87 14.08 -7.35
CA GLN A 6 14.74 13.72 -6.49
C GLN A 6 14.34 12.27 -6.76
N THR A 7 13.99 11.53 -5.71
CA THR A 7 13.63 10.13 -5.81
C THR A 7 12.20 9.90 -5.35
N ILE A 8 11.45 9.09 -6.11
CA ILE A 8 10.24 8.45 -5.62
C ILE A 8 10.57 7.02 -5.21
N HIS A 9 10.36 6.70 -3.94
CA HIS A 9 10.59 5.39 -3.35
C HIS A 9 9.27 4.63 -3.25
N TRP A 10 9.13 3.55 -3.98
CA TRP A 10 8.00 2.64 -3.89
C TRP A 10 8.33 1.46 -2.99
N LEU A 11 7.70 1.37 -1.82
CA LEU A 11 7.78 0.21 -0.93
C LEU A 11 6.48 -0.57 -1.05
N THR A 12 6.52 -1.69 -1.75
CA THR A 12 5.33 -2.47 -2.11
C THR A 12 5.36 -3.82 -1.42
N PHE A 13 4.34 -4.09 -0.61
CA PHE A 13 4.17 -5.33 0.15
C PHE A 13 2.84 -5.96 -0.24
N ILE A 14 2.88 -7.08 -0.97
CA ILE A 14 1.67 -7.75 -1.47
C ILE A 14 1.71 -9.23 -1.13
N ASP A 15 0.65 -9.72 -0.49
CA ASP A 15 0.47 -11.15 -0.22
C ASP A 15 0.03 -11.87 -1.49
N THR A 16 0.96 -12.59 -2.11
CA THR A 16 0.72 -13.35 -3.34
C THR A 16 0.69 -14.87 -3.11
N ARG A 17 0.71 -15.32 -1.85
CA ARG A 17 0.77 -16.75 -1.49
C ARG A 17 -0.49 -17.30 -0.87
N ASP A 18 -1.34 -16.44 -0.33
CA ASP A 18 -2.58 -16.89 0.30
C ASP A 18 -3.58 -17.31 -0.78
N ASP A 19 -4.06 -18.55 -0.73
CA ASP A 19 -4.99 -19.13 -1.70
C ASP A 19 -6.33 -18.36 -1.77
N ARG A 20 -6.65 -17.60 -0.72
CA ARG A 20 -7.91 -16.86 -0.61
C ARG A 20 -7.82 -15.45 -1.18
N VAL A 21 -6.65 -14.85 -1.19
CA VAL A 21 -6.42 -13.46 -1.63
C VAL A 21 -5.33 -13.37 -2.70
N GLY A 22 -4.54 -14.41 -2.89
CA GLY A 22 -3.37 -14.39 -3.77
C GLY A 22 -3.69 -14.06 -5.22
N GLU A 23 -4.78 -14.56 -5.77
CA GLU A 23 -5.22 -14.25 -7.13
C GLU A 23 -5.59 -12.76 -7.26
N VAL A 24 -6.30 -12.25 -6.29
CA VAL A 24 -6.66 -10.84 -6.17
C VAL A 24 -5.42 -9.98 -6.04
N ASP A 25 -4.50 -10.39 -5.20
CA ASP A 25 -3.28 -9.65 -4.94
C ASP A 25 -2.36 -9.66 -6.16
N VAL A 26 -2.34 -10.74 -6.94
CA VAL A 26 -1.65 -10.79 -8.24
C VAL A 26 -2.27 -9.83 -9.24
N LEU A 27 -3.60 -9.78 -9.33
CA LEU A 27 -4.31 -8.83 -10.16
C LEU A 27 -4.08 -7.40 -9.66
N GLY A 28 -4.16 -7.18 -8.34
CA GLY A 28 -3.85 -5.93 -7.66
C GLY A 28 -2.47 -5.40 -7.97
N ARG A 29 -1.48 -6.27 -7.97
CA ARG A 29 -0.13 -5.93 -8.37
C ARG A 29 -0.05 -5.48 -9.82
N LYS A 30 -0.69 -6.19 -10.74
CA LYS A 30 -0.77 -5.80 -12.16
C LYS A 30 -1.33 -4.39 -12.33
N VAL A 31 -2.45 -4.11 -11.67
CA VAL A 31 -3.11 -2.81 -11.74
C VAL A 31 -2.25 -1.73 -11.05
N LEU A 32 -1.68 -2.01 -9.89
CA LEU A 32 -0.78 -1.08 -9.22
C LEU A 32 0.36 -0.65 -10.14
N TYR A 33 1.04 -1.61 -10.77
CA TYR A 33 2.14 -1.30 -11.68
C TYR A 33 1.68 -0.61 -12.95
N GLY A 34 0.58 -1.06 -13.56
CA GLY A 34 0.07 -0.47 -14.78
C GLY A 34 -0.47 0.95 -14.57
N ARG A 35 -1.28 1.15 -13.53
CA ARG A 35 -1.93 2.45 -13.28
C ARG A 35 -1.03 3.46 -12.57
N TYR A 36 -0.33 3.05 -11.53
CA TYR A 36 0.37 3.99 -10.66
C TYR A 36 1.88 3.99 -10.90
N VAL A 37 2.54 2.86 -10.69
CA VAL A 37 4.00 2.85 -10.70
C VAL A 37 4.55 3.31 -12.04
N ASN A 38 4.09 2.73 -13.15
CA ASN A 38 4.61 3.08 -14.47
C ASN A 38 4.17 4.47 -14.94
N LEU A 39 2.87 4.79 -14.82
CA LEU A 39 2.36 6.07 -15.30
C LEU A 39 2.86 7.25 -14.46
N ILE A 40 2.87 7.10 -13.14
CA ILE A 40 3.36 8.15 -12.25
C ILE A 40 4.87 8.33 -12.42
N ASN A 41 5.64 7.24 -12.48
CA ASN A 41 7.08 7.34 -12.67
C ASN A 41 7.43 8.01 -14.01
N ALA A 42 6.72 7.69 -15.09
CA ALA A 42 6.93 8.31 -16.40
C ALA A 42 6.70 9.83 -16.34
N ALA A 43 5.62 10.27 -15.71
CA ALA A 43 5.34 11.70 -15.59
C ALA A 43 6.29 12.40 -14.61
N LEU A 44 6.65 11.78 -13.49
CA LEU A 44 7.59 12.35 -12.54
C LEU A 44 9.03 12.41 -13.09
N ALA A 45 9.41 11.48 -13.99
CA ALA A 45 10.69 11.53 -14.68
C ALA A 45 10.87 12.84 -15.47
N SER A 46 9.81 13.33 -16.12
CA SER A 46 9.83 14.63 -16.81
C SER A 46 10.04 15.83 -15.86
N LYS A 47 9.88 15.64 -14.56
CA LYS A 47 10.08 16.62 -13.49
C LYS A 47 11.38 16.40 -12.71
N GLY A 48 12.25 15.52 -13.20
CA GLY A 48 13.56 15.25 -12.59
C GLY A 48 13.55 14.21 -11.46
N TYR A 49 12.47 13.43 -11.31
CA TYR A 49 12.43 12.33 -10.35
C TYR A 49 12.98 11.03 -10.96
N THR A 50 13.67 10.28 -10.11
CA THR A 50 14.07 8.89 -10.39
C THR A 50 13.29 7.95 -9.51
N ALA A 51 12.77 6.86 -10.10
CA ALA A 51 12.04 5.85 -9.32
C ALA A 51 12.99 4.81 -8.73
N LYS A 52 12.77 4.45 -7.46
CA LYS A 52 13.35 3.28 -6.79
C LYS A 52 12.23 2.39 -6.28
N ILE A 53 12.23 1.14 -6.73
CA ILE A 53 11.17 0.17 -6.46
C ILE A 53 11.70 -0.92 -5.54
N TYR A 54 11.02 -1.14 -4.42
CA TYR A 54 11.34 -2.13 -3.41
C TYR A 54 10.12 -3.04 -3.23
N ASP A 55 10.11 -4.17 -3.94
CA ASP A 55 9.00 -5.11 -3.99
C ASP A 55 9.23 -6.29 -3.06
N TYR A 56 8.25 -6.53 -2.21
CA TYR A 56 8.22 -7.62 -1.26
C TYR A 56 6.97 -8.47 -1.46
N PHE A 57 7.10 -9.47 -2.31
CA PHE A 57 6.05 -10.41 -2.66
C PHE A 57 6.44 -11.82 -2.24
N ASP A 58 5.48 -12.72 -2.20
CA ASP A 58 5.67 -14.13 -1.94
C ASP A 58 6.51 -14.37 -0.65
N THR A 59 7.55 -15.15 -0.71
CA THR A 59 8.41 -15.45 0.45
C THR A 59 9.11 -14.24 1.05
N ARG A 60 9.18 -13.14 0.32
CA ARG A 60 9.76 -11.90 0.80
C ARG A 60 8.78 -11.03 1.61
N LEU A 61 7.49 -11.35 1.60
CA LEU A 61 6.52 -10.68 2.46
C LEU A 61 6.71 -11.19 3.91
N SER A 62 7.30 -10.37 4.75
CA SER A 62 7.50 -10.67 6.17
C SER A 62 7.65 -9.40 6.99
N PRO A 63 7.36 -9.45 8.31
CA PRO A 63 7.57 -8.33 9.21
C PRO A 63 9.04 -7.89 9.27
N GLU A 64 9.95 -8.85 9.23
CA GLU A 64 11.39 -8.61 9.28
C GLU A 64 11.83 -7.80 8.05
N ASN A 65 11.39 -8.21 6.86
CA ASN A 65 11.68 -7.50 5.62
C ASN A 65 11.02 -6.12 5.59
N CYS A 66 9.81 -5.98 6.11
CA CYS A 66 9.15 -4.67 6.21
C CYS A 66 9.93 -3.72 7.12
N LYS A 67 10.30 -4.18 8.30
CA LYS A 67 11.11 -3.40 9.25
C LYS A 67 12.46 -3.04 8.66
N ALA A 68 13.16 -4.01 8.06
CA ALA A 68 14.47 -3.80 7.44
C ALA A 68 14.40 -2.81 6.26
N ALA A 69 13.39 -2.94 5.38
CA ALA A 69 13.20 -2.02 4.27
C ALA A 69 13.02 -0.58 4.73
N ILE A 70 12.17 -0.38 5.74
CA ILE A 70 11.92 0.94 6.31
C ILE A 70 13.16 1.47 7.04
N GLN A 71 13.83 0.65 7.86
CA GLN A 71 15.03 1.07 8.61
C GLN A 71 16.16 1.48 7.67
N ASN A 72 16.39 0.70 6.61
CA ASN A 72 17.47 0.92 5.65
C ASN A 72 17.15 1.98 4.59
N LEU A 73 15.89 2.41 4.49
CA LEU A 73 15.50 3.44 3.55
C LEU A 73 16.26 4.74 3.82
N ARG A 74 16.97 5.22 2.81
CA ARG A 74 17.62 6.54 2.81
C ARG A 74 16.86 7.42 1.86
N CYS A 75 16.40 8.57 2.34
CA CYS A 75 15.72 9.56 1.51
C CYS A 75 16.27 10.96 1.80
N GLN A 76 16.02 11.86 0.86
CA GLN A 76 16.34 13.28 0.96
C GLN A 76 15.06 14.09 1.24
N PRO A 77 15.18 15.34 1.72
CA PRO A 77 14.01 16.16 2.06
C PRO A 77 13.05 16.45 0.90
N ASN A 78 13.51 16.31 -0.35
CA ASN A 78 12.65 16.48 -1.54
C ASN A 78 12.13 15.19 -2.14
N ASP A 79 12.48 14.04 -1.55
CA ASP A 79 11.99 12.74 -2.03
C ASP A 79 10.52 12.52 -1.68
N ILE A 80 9.96 11.52 -2.35
CA ILE A 80 8.60 11.02 -2.11
C ILE A 80 8.71 9.56 -1.68
N ILE A 81 7.94 9.16 -0.69
CA ILE A 81 7.81 7.77 -0.27
C ILE A 81 6.37 7.33 -0.49
N MET A 82 6.19 6.25 -1.24
CA MET A 82 4.92 5.57 -1.48
C MET A 82 5.00 4.16 -0.86
N PHE A 83 4.33 3.96 0.26
CA PHE A 83 4.17 2.64 0.87
C PHE A 83 2.81 2.07 0.49
N TYR A 84 2.80 0.85 -0.01
CA TYR A 84 1.59 0.17 -0.44
C TYR A 84 1.55 -1.25 0.07
N TYR A 85 0.49 -1.61 0.79
CA TYR A 85 0.23 -2.95 1.28
C TYR A 85 -1.09 -3.48 0.75
N ILE A 86 -1.09 -4.69 0.21
CA ILE A 86 -2.29 -5.46 -0.10
C ILE A 86 -2.17 -6.84 0.55
N GLY A 87 -3.18 -7.24 1.31
CA GLY A 87 -3.21 -8.54 1.95
C GLY A 87 -4.21 -8.58 3.11
N HIS A 88 -4.04 -9.56 3.97
CA HIS A 88 -4.87 -9.67 5.16
C HIS A 88 -4.53 -8.60 6.19
N GLY A 89 -5.53 -8.21 6.94
CA GLY A 89 -5.38 -7.31 8.08
C GLY A 89 -6.51 -7.44 9.07
N GLY A 90 -6.38 -6.76 10.17
CA GLY A 90 -7.39 -6.76 11.23
C GLY A 90 -6.96 -5.91 12.42
N ARG A 91 -7.69 -6.07 13.52
CA ARG A 91 -7.41 -5.45 14.82
C ARG A 91 -7.67 -6.43 15.94
N ALA A 92 -7.03 -6.21 17.08
CA ALA A 92 -7.34 -6.98 18.27
C ALA A 92 -8.79 -6.71 18.72
N LEU A 93 -9.40 -7.72 19.37
CA LEU A 93 -10.75 -7.58 19.91
C LEU A 93 -10.81 -6.42 20.90
N ASN A 94 -11.81 -5.55 20.76
CA ASN A 94 -12.00 -4.35 21.57
C ASN A 94 -10.84 -3.33 21.55
N ASP A 95 -9.92 -3.43 20.60
CA ASP A 95 -8.89 -2.41 20.42
C ASP A 95 -9.47 -1.16 19.76
N ASN A 96 -9.62 -0.11 20.55
CA ASN A 96 -10.05 1.21 20.11
C ASN A 96 -8.92 2.26 20.16
N SER A 97 -7.68 1.82 20.31
CA SER A 97 -6.51 2.72 20.42
C SER A 97 -6.23 3.48 19.12
N THR A 98 -6.65 2.93 17.99
CA THR A 98 -6.47 3.52 16.66
C THR A 98 -7.62 3.15 15.73
N VAL A 99 -7.88 3.98 14.74
CA VAL A 99 -8.82 3.66 13.65
C VAL A 99 -8.18 2.84 12.53
N TYR A 100 -6.86 2.66 12.54
CA TYR A 100 -6.12 1.97 11.50
C TYR A 100 -5.88 0.50 11.83
N PRO A 101 -5.84 -0.39 10.82
CA PRO A 101 -5.61 -1.81 11.00
C PRO A 101 -4.16 -2.16 11.30
N GLN A 102 -3.97 -3.42 11.67
CA GLN A 102 -2.70 -4.10 11.59
C GLN A 102 -2.64 -4.93 10.29
N MET A 103 -1.50 -4.91 9.62
CA MET A 103 -1.23 -5.69 8.41
C MET A 103 -0.69 -7.07 8.78
N CYS A 104 -1.23 -8.13 8.21
CA CYS A 104 -0.71 -9.48 8.37
C CYS A 104 0.37 -9.74 7.32
N MET A 105 1.62 -9.81 7.75
CA MET A 105 2.77 -10.05 6.86
C MET A 105 3.35 -11.46 6.98
N GLY A 106 2.53 -12.43 7.38
CA GLY A 106 2.92 -13.83 7.52
C GLY A 106 1.81 -14.77 7.12
N GLN A 107 2.12 -16.06 7.14
CA GLN A 107 1.13 -17.11 6.82
C GLN A 107 0.12 -17.38 7.93
N SER A 108 0.43 -16.98 9.17
CA SER A 108 -0.49 -17.10 10.30
C SER A 108 -0.85 -15.72 10.83
N TYR A 109 -2.13 -15.56 11.16
CA TYR A 109 -2.70 -14.27 11.57
C TYR A 109 -2.24 -13.79 12.94
N ASP A 110 -1.75 -14.68 13.80
CA ASP A 110 -1.57 -14.35 15.22
C ASP A 110 -0.16 -13.86 15.57
N GLU A 111 0.83 -14.07 14.71
CA GLU A 111 2.23 -13.87 15.10
C GLU A 111 2.99 -12.80 14.32
N LYS A 112 2.42 -12.29 13.22
CA LYS A 112 3.18 -11.45 12.28
C LYS A 112 2.44 -10.19 11.84
N MET A 113 1.78 -9.56 12.79
CA MET A 113 1.05 -8.32 12.54
C MET A 113 1.96 -7.09 12.71
N ILE A 114 1.88 -6.17 11.77
CA ILE A 114 2.51 -4.85 11.87
C ILE A 114 1.43 -3.78 11.85
N PRO A 115 1.35 -2.90 12.86
CA PRO A 115 0.44 -1.77 12.82
C PRO A 115 0.75 -0.83 11.64
N LEU A 116 -0.27 -0.48 10.87
CA LEU A 116 -0.12 0.48 9.78
C LEU A 116 0.35 1.85 10.29
N THR A 117 -0.06 2.21 11.50
CA THR A 117 0.40 3.43 12.19
C THR A 117 1.88 3.40 12.54
N TRP A 118 2.45 2.21 12.84
CA TRP A 118 3.88 2.08 13.05
C TRP A 118 4.65 2.42 11.78
N VAL A 119 4.24 1.85 10.64
CA VAL A 119 4.84 2.15 9.33
C VAL A 119 4.77 3.66 9.05
N TYR A 120 3.59 4.25 9.20
CA TYR A 120 3.39 5.68 9.01
C TYR A 120 4.37 6.53 9.85
N ASN A 121 4.48 6.22 11.14
CA ASN A 121 5.35 6.97 12.04
C ASN A 121 6.85 6.82 11.68
N GLN A 122 7.26 5.60 11.28
CA GLN A 122 8.63 5.34 10.85
C GLN A 122 8.98 6.10 9.56
N LEU A 123 8.08 6.09 8.58
CA LEU A 123 8.30 6.79 7.31
C LEU A 123 8.22 8.31 7.47
N LYS A 124 7.31 8.81 8.30
CA LYS A 124 7.25 10.22 8.67
C LYS A 124 8.58 10.72 9.25
N ALA A 125 9.22 9.90 10.09
CA ALA A 125 10.51 10.24 10.69
C ALA A 125 11.68 10.28 9.69
N LYS A 126 11.51 9.78 8.46
CA LYS A 126 12.53 9.88 7.40
C LYS A 126 12.67 11.29 6.83
N GLY A 127 11.67 12.15 7.00
CA GLY A 127 11.74 13.53 6.60
C GLY A 127 11.64 13.78 5.09
N ALA A 128 11.07 12.85 4.33
CA ALA A 128 10.76 13.06 2.91
C ALA A 128 9.71 14.18 2.75
N ARG A 129 9.69 14.81 1.59
CA ARG A 129 8.74 15.88 1.27
C ARG A 129 7.29 15.40 1.36
N LEU A 130 7.02 14.21 0.84
CA LEU A 130 5.71 13.57 0.85
C LEU A 130 5.85 12.11 1.23
N ASN A 131 5.06 11.65 2.21
CA ASN A 131 4.88 10.25 2.53
C ASN A 131 3.42 9.88 2.33
N VAL A 132 3.16 8.84 1.54
CA VAL A 132 1.84 8.27 1.36
C VAL A 132 1.88 6.80 1.78
N VAL A 133 1.11 6.46 2.79
CA VAL A 133 1.02 5.10 3.33
C VAL A 133 -0.39 4.58 3.09
N ILE A 134 -0.51 3.53 2.30
CA ILE A 134 -1.78 2.94 1.90
C ILE A 134 -1.82 1.48 2.37
N GLY A 135 -2.83 1.14 3.17
CA GLY A 135 -3.12 -0.22 3.61
C GLY A 135 -4.42 -0.73 3.01
N MET A 136 -4.35 -1.61 2.04
CA MET A 136 -5.51 -2.30 1.48
C MET A 136 -5.69 -3.65 2.17
N CYS A 137 -6.39 -3.62 3.30
CA CYS A 137 -6.64 -4.80 4.11
C CYS A 137 -7.86 -4.61 5.02
N CYS A 138 -8.40 -5.73 5.52
CA CYS A 138 -9.48 -5.71 6.48
C CYS A 138 -9.08 -5.00 7.78
N ASN A 139 -10.07 -4.43 8.46
CA ASN A 139 -9.95 -3.79 9.77
C ASN A 139 -10.95 -4.39 10.78
N SER A 140 -11.39 -5.62 10.51
CA SER A 140 -12.29 -6.39 11.37
C SER A 140 -11.58 -6.88 12.63
N GLU A 141 -12.36 -7.10 13.69
CA GLU A 141 -11.84 -7.70 14.91
C GLU A 141 -11.47 -9.17 14.66
N THR A 142 -10.25 -9.53 14.99
CA THR A 142 -9.75 -10.90 14.87
C THR A 142 -10.11 -11.71 16.11
N ARG A 143 -11.20 -12.46 16.05
CA ARG A 143 -11.37 -13.66 16.88
C ARG A 143 -10.86 -14.83 16.05
N GLY A 144 -9.62 -15.26 16.23
CA GLY A 144 -9.03 -16.37 15.50
C GLY A 144 -9.62 -16.53 14.10
N MET A 145 -9.04 -15.95 13.06
CA MET A 145 -9.71 -15.75 11.79
C MET A 145 -10.11 -17.06 11.12
N THR A 146 -11.37 -17.44 11.32
CA THR A 146 -12.07 -18.48 10.54
C THR A 146 -12.96 -17.87 9.44
N SER A 147 -12.85 -16.59 9.16
CA SER A 147 -13.70 -15.94 8.17
C SER A 147 -13.33 -16.36 6.75
N LYS A 148 -14.10 -17.29 6.24
CA LYS A 148 -14.10 -17.76 4.85
C LYS A 148 -14.84 -16.76 3.94
N MET A 149 -14.42 -15.52 3.88
CA MET A 149 -14.89 -14.65 2.80
C MET A 149 -13.74 -14.43 1.82
N ALA A 150 -13.62 -15.38 0.90
CA ALA A 150 -12.92 -15.10 -0.34
C ALA A 150 -13.82 -14.14 -1.15
N PRO A 151 -13.33 -12.96 -1.52
CA PRO A 151 -14.02 -12.17 -2.52
C PRO A 151 -14.00 -12.94 -3.84
N SER A 152 -15.14 -13.09 -4.49
CA SER A 152 -15.19 -13.61 -5.85
C SER A 152 -14.83 -12.46 -6.80
N PHE A 153 -13.79 -12.65 -7.59
CA PHE A 153 -13.38 -11.67 -8.59
C PHE A 153 -13.71 -12.18 -9.98
N GLY A 154 -14.43 -11.37 -10.73
CA GLY A 154 -14.55 -11.54 -12.18
C GLY A 154 -13.36 -10.88 -12.90
N PRO A 155 -12.98 -11.39 -14.09
CA PRO A 155 -11.98 -10.71 -14.90
C PRO A 155 -12.56 -9.39 -15.40
N ASN A 156 -12.07 -8.29 -14.89
CA ASN A 156 -12.44 -6.99 -15.41
C ASN A 156 -11.25 -6.32 -16.10
N GLU A 157 -11.40 -6.12 -17.38
CA GLU A 157 -10.56 -5.24 -18.17
C GLU A 157 -10.80 -3.80 -17.65
N GLY A 158 -10.05 -3.40 -16.64
CA GLY A 158 -10.18 -2.09 -16.02
C GLY A 158 -10.12 -1.00 -17.08
N ASN A 159 -11.11 -0.13 -17.07
CA ASN A 159 -11.22 0.97 -18.01
C ASN A 159 -9.94 1.82 -18.00
N THR A 160 -9.18 1.78 -19.07
CA THR A 160 -7.89 2.49 -19.24
C THR A 160 -8.04 4.00 -19.01
N TYR A 161 -9.23 4.54 -19.27
CA TYR A 161 -9.53 5.95 -19.05
C TYR A 161 -9.55 6.32 -17.57
N MET A 162 -10.20 5.52 -16.74
CA MET A 162 -10.21 5.74 -15.28
C MET A 162 -8.80 5.62 -14.68
N ALA A 163 -8.00 4.66 -15.18
CA ALA A 163 -6.61 4.53 -14.76
C ALA A 163 -5.77 5.79 -15.02
N ASN A 164 -5.98 6.45 -16.15
CA ASN A 164 -5.26 7.68 -16.48
C ASN A 164 -5.68 8.86 -15.60
N GLU A 165 -6.96 8.98 -15.26
CA GLU A 165 -7.43 10.03 -14.33
C GLU A 165 -6.88 9.84 -12.92
N GLU A 166 -6.92 8.61 -12.40
CA GLU A 166 -6.36 8.29 -11.08
C GLU A 166 -4.86 8.57 -11.04
N ALA A 167 -4.11 8.12 -12.04
CA ALA A 167 -2.69 8.41 -12.15
C ALA A 167 -2.41 9.90 -12.20
N ALA A 168 -3.20 10.67 -12.95
CA ALA A 168 -3.07 12.13 -13.01
C ALA A 168 -3.30 12.79 -11.66
N ARG A 169 -4.30 12.35 -10.88
CA ARG A 169 -4.57 12.85 -9.52
C ARG A 169 -3.43 12.53 -8.55
N ILE A 170 -2.87 11.32 -8.65
CA ILE A 170 -1.71 10.94 -7.81
C ILE A 170 -0.46 11.73 -8.22
N GLN A 171 -0.26 11.99 -9.52
CA GLN A 171 0.81 12.87 -9.98
C GLN A 171 0.65 14.29 -9.44
N GLU A 172 -0.55 14.84 -9.49
CA GLU A 172 -0.85 16.14 -8.89
C GLU A 172 -0.52 16.18 -7.40
N LEU A 173 -0.94 15.15 -6.66
CA LEU A 173 -0.58 14.96 -5.26
C LEU A 173 0.95 14.96 -5.08
N CYS A 174 1.65 14.19 -5.88
CA CYS A 174 3.12 14.06 -5.81
C CYS A 174 3.85 15.38 -6.11
N LEU A 175 3.32 16.21 -6.99
CA LEU A 175 3.98 17.43 -7.41
C LEU A 175 3.66 18.63 -6.54
N ASN A 176 2.42 18.73 -6.04
CA ASN A 176 1.89 19.95 -5.44
C ASN A 176 1.81 19.91 -3.91
N TYR A 177 1.87 18.72 -3.29
CA TYR A 177 1.66 18.58 -1.85
C TYR A 177 2.92 18.17 -1.09
N LYS A 178 2.93 18.51 0.18
CA LYS A 178 3.95 18.12 1.16
C LYS A 178 3.26 17.57 2.40
N GLY A 179 3.88 16.63 3.05
CA GLY A 179 3.39 16.12 4.32
C GLY A 179 3.27 14.61 4.37
N ASN A 180 2.37 14.12 5.22
CA ASN A 180 2.25 12.70 5.51
C ASN A 180 0.78 12.30 5.45
N ILE A 181 0.49 11.26 4.67
CA ILE A 181 -0.85 10.74 4.43
C ILE A 181 -0.88 9.27 4.87
N LEU A 182 -1.92 8.90 5.58
CA LEU A 182 -2.21 7.54 5.99
C LEU A 182 -3.63 7.19 5.59
N VAL A 183 -3.76 6.16 4.79
CA VAL A 183 -5.05 5.72 4.23
C VAL A 183 -5.23 4.22 4.41
N THR A 184 -6.45 3.79 4.68
CA THR A 184 -6.85 2.38 4.71
C THR A 184 -8.16 2.17 3.97
N SER A 185 -8.31 0.99 3.36
CA SER A 185 -9.52 0.62 2.59
C SER A 185 -10.70 0.18 3.45
N ALA A 186 -10.53 0.06 4.77
CA ALA A 186 -11.59 -0.37 5.67
C ALA A 186 -11.60 0.45 6.96
N SER A 187 -12.79 0.91 7.37
CA SER A 187 -13.02 1.51 8.66
C SER A 187 -12.95 0.48 9.80
N PRO A 188 -12.81 0.92 11.07
CA PRO A 188 -12.82 0.00 12.20
C PRO A 188 -14.02 -0.95 12.17
N LYS A 189 -13.76 -2.24 12.41
CA LYS A 189 -14.73 -3.35 12.40
C LYS A 189 -15.28 -3.73 11.03
N GLN A 190 -14.75 -3.15 9.95
CA GLN A 190 -15.14 -3.50 8.59
C GLN A 190 -14.12 -4.40 7.90
N THR A 191 -14.62 -5.17 6.93
CA THR A 191 -13.78 -5.89 5.98
C THR A 191 -13.49 -4.99 4.78
N SER A 192 -12.31 -5.11 4.21
CA SER A 192 -12.02 -4.56 2.90
C SER A 192 -12.63 -5.46 1.85
N GLY A 193 -13.50 -4.92 1.02
CA GLY A 193 -14.02 -5.61 -0.16
C GLY A 193 -13.24 -5.18 -1.40
N CYS A 194 -13.19 -6.05 -2.41
CA CYS A 194 -12.84 -5.65 -3.75
C CYS A 194 -14.05 -5.80 -4.63
N CYS A 195 -14.38 -4.81 -5.43
CA CYS A 195 -15.39 -4.98 -6.46
C CYS A 195 -14.76 -5.60 -7.71
N GLU A 196 -15.58 -6.27 -8.50
CA GLU A 196 -15.14 -6.88 -9.77
C GLU A 196 -14.57 -5.85 -10.76
N SER A 197 -14.95 -4.58 -10.64
CA SER A 197 -14.55 -3.50 -11.53
C SER A 197 -13.37 -2.68 -11.05
N GLU A 198 -13.08 -2.68 -9.74
CA GLU A 198 -12.11 -1.77 -9.18
C GLU A 198 -11.46 -2.39 -7.94
N LEU A 199 -10.16 -2.45 -7.93
CA LEU A 199 -9.37 -3.00 -6.85
C LEU A 199 -9.57 -2.25 -5.55
N GLY A 200 -10.53 -2.71 -4.75
CA GLY A 200 -10.67 -2.30 -3.36
C GLY A 200 -10.68 -0.81 -3.14
N LEU A 201 -11.16 -0.09 -4.11
CA LEU A 201 -11.14 1.34 -4.04
C LEU A 201 -12.24 1.83 -3.10
N PHE A 202 -11.90 2.79 -2.37
CA PHE A 202 -12.61 3.73 -1.57
C PHE A 202 -14.02 4.08 -2.09
N ASP A 203 -14.88 3.08 -2.28
CA ASP A 203 -16.30 3.29 -2.49
C ASP A 203 -17.01 3.27 -1.15
N THR A 204 -17.38 4.42 -0.72
CA THR A 204 -18.33 4.66 0.37
C THR A 204 -19.74 4.67 -0.15
#